data_63613a23720f8e847145a7fb9d79b25f
#
_entry.id   63613a23720f8e847145a7fb9d79b25f
#
_cell.length_a   1.000
_cell.length_b   1.000
_cell.length_c   1.000
_cell.angle_alpha   90.00
_cell.angle_beta   90.00
_cell.angle_gamma   90.00
#
_symmetry.space_group_name_H-M   'P 1'
#
loop_
_entity.id
_entity.type
_entity.pdbx_description
1 polymer ?
#
loop_
_entity_poly.entity_id
_entity_poly.type
_entity_poly.pdbx_seq_one_letter_code
_entity_poly.pdbx_strand_id
1 'polypeptide(L)'
;MARGATWDGAELKCGGEEWGETLERCWGEAEDWAGVGITEFMDCPYNLAPNRQTRMLANLELVHCYNTSAMDPGKRDLLMLNSAKANLANMAFFGLTEEQEKSQYIFEETFNLRFKNDFDQLNRNETHSGHSEKKVDDVVMERIRNLNRLDIDLYEFAKDLLEKRFEHLKESDDSFQQHIEEVEKESVFSWDDIEDEEEEYR
;
A
#
# COMPACT_ATOMS: atom_id res chain seq x y z
N MET A 1 -1.89 1.74 -15.45
CA MET A 1 -1.31 3.10 -15.60
C MET A 1 -1.47 3.80 -14.26
N ALA A 2 -0.37 4.12 -13.61
CA ALA A 2 -0.40 4.78 -12.32
C ALA A 2 -0.76 6.26 -12.48
N ARG A 3 -2.05 6.56 -12.62
CA ARG A 3 -2.53 7.90 -12.29
C ARG A 3 -2.36 8.06 -10.78
N GLY A 4 -1.70 9.11 -10.38
CA GLY A 4 -1.75 9.53 -8.97
C GLY A 4 -0.52 9.30 -8.14
N ALA A 5 0.64 9.03 -8.73
CA ALA A 5 1.91 9.08 -8.00
C ALA A 5 2.41 10.52 -7.81
N THR A 6 1.86 11.46 -8.57
CA THR A 6 2.21 12.88 -8.57
C THR A 6 0.94 13.72 -8.54
N TRP A 7 1.10 15.01 -8.33
CA TRP A 7 0.00 15.94 -8.50
C TRP A 7 -0.49 15.92 -9.96
N ASP A 8 -1.78 15.64 -10.15
CA ASP A 8 -2.45 15.54 -11.46
C ASP A 8 -3.51 16.64 -11.66
N GLY A 9 -3.47 17.69 -10.86
CA GLY A 9 -4.47 18.76 -10.84
C GLY A 9 -5.56 18.54 -9.80
N ALA A 10 -5.50 17.44 -9.01
CA ALA A 10 -6.35 17.29 -7.85
C ALA A 10 -5.94 18.28 -6.75
N GLU A 11 -6.92 18.79 -6.02
CA GLU A 11 -6.69 19.65 -4.87
C GLU A 11 -5.95 18.88 -3.77
N LEU A 12 -4.69 19.23 -3.52
CA LEU A 12 -3.95 18.77 -2.36
C LEU A 12 -4.30 19.67 -1.17
N LYS A 13 -4.88 19.07 -0.12
CA LYS A 13 -5.23 19.80 1.11
C LYS A 13 -4.43 19.27 2.28
N CYS A 14 -3.91 20.20 3.10
CA CYS A 14 -3.21 19.85 4.31
C CYS A 14 -3.29 21.03 5.28
N GLY A 15 -3.76 20.81 6.51
CA GLY A 15 -3.95 21.89 7.49
C GLY A 15 -4.95 22.97 7.07
N GLY A 16 -5.87 22.65 6.17
CA GLY A 16 -6.84 23.61 5.61
C GLY A 16 -6.30 24.47 4.46
N GLU A 17 -5.03 24.34 4.09
CA GLU A 17 -4.41 25.03 2.95
C GLU A 17 -4.50 24.17 1.68
N GLU A 18 -4.65 24.84 0.53
CA GLU A 18 -4.63 24.24 -0.79
C GLU A 18 -3.22 24.34 -1.39
N TRP A 19 -2.65 23.20 -1.78
CA TRP A 19 -1.27 23.11 -2.25
C TRP A 19 -1.15 22.73 -3.74
N GLY A 20 -2.25 22.30 -4.36
CA GLY A 20 -2.23 21.80 -5.73
C GLY A 20 -1.75 22.81 -6.77
N GLU A 21 -2.14 24.05 -6.65
CA GLU A 21 -1.77 25.12 -7.59
C GLU A 21 -0.32 25.60 -7.45
N THR A 22 0.32 25.29 -6.31
CA THR A 22 1.71 25.72 -6.02
C THR A 22 2.76 24.69 -6.42
N LEU A 23 2.34 23.46 -6.78
CA LEU A 23 3.25 22.41 -7.21
C LEU A 23 3.37 22.43 -8.74
N GLU A 24 4.60 22.57 -9.22
CA GLU A 24 4.89 22.48 -10.65
C GLU A 24 4.78 21.04 -11.15
N ARG A 25 4.33 20.91 -12.41
CA ARG A 25 4.27 19.61 -13.09
C ARG A 25 5.63 19.27 -13.68
N CYS A 26 6.01 18.01 -13.59
CA CYS A 26 7.29 17.54 -14.12
C CYS A 26 7.19 16.95 -15.55
N TRP A 27 6.03 16.92 -16.15
CA TRP A 27 5.80 16.37 -17.50
C TRP A 27 5.53 17.44 -18.57
N GLY A 28 5.92 18.70 -18.31
CA GLY A 28 5.82 19.78 -19.28
C GLY A 28 4.40 20.03 -19.76
N GLU A 29 4.19 20.04 -21.09
CA GLU A 29 2.88 20.28 -21.73
C GLU A 29 2.01 19.02 -21.82
N ALA A 30 2.54 17.82 -21.46
CA ALA A 30 1.79 16.58 -21.49
C ALA A 30 0.70 16.56 -20.42
N GLU A 31 -0.30 15.72 -20.60
CA GLU A 31 -1.39 15.56 -19.63
C GLU A 31 -1.00 14.64 -18.46
N ASP A 32 0.01 13.77 -18.66
CA ASP A 32 0.47 12.78 -17.70
C ASP A 32 1.96 12.45 -17.87
N TRP A 33 2.41 11.37 -17.27
CA TRP A 33 3.78 10.86 -17.37
C TRP A 33 4.09 10.04 -18.63
N ALA A 34 3.22 10.03 -19.63
CA ALA A 34 3.48 9.29 -20.87
C ALA A 34 4.72 9.83 -21.58
N GLY A 35 5.68 8.95 -21.86
CA GLY A 35 6.93 9.31 -22.51
C GLY A 35 8.03 9.83 -21.61
N VAL A 36 7.77 10.07 -20.33
CA VAL A 36 8.81 10.48 -19.36
C VAL A 36 9.65 9.26 -18.96
N GLY A 37 10.98 9.42 -19.03
CA GLY A 37 11.91 8.37 -18.62
C GLY A 37 11.95 8.18 -17.11
N ILE A 38 12.33 6.94 -16.66
CA ILE A 38 12.38 6.62 -15.23
C ILE A 38 13.30 7.56 -14.43
N THR A 39 14.41 7.96 -14.99
CA THR A 39 15.35 8.90 -14.36
C THR A 39 14.72 10.28 -14.19
N GLU A 40 14.10 10.80 -15.24
CA GLU A 40 13.40 12.07 -15.22
C GLU A 40 12.24 12.07 -14.22
N PHE A 41 11.47 10.96 -14.18
CA PHE A 41 10.44 10.73 -13.17
C PHE A 41 11.00 10.80 -11.75
N MET A 42 12.16 10.16 -11.49
CA MET A 42 12.79 10.16 -10.17
C MET A 42 13.42 11.52 -9.82
N ASP A 43 13.85 12.29 -10.81
CA ASP A 43 14.50 13.60 -10.60
C ASP A 43 13.51 14.74 -10.38
N CYS A 44 12.24 14.53 -10.67
CA CYS A 44 11.23 15.55 -10.47
C CYS A 44 11.08 15.93 -8.99
N PRO A 45 11.33 17.19 -8.61
CA PRO A 45 11.27 17.64 -7.22
C PRO A 45 9.84 17.66 -6.65
N TYR A 46 8.84 17.70 -7.52
CA TYR A 46 7.42 17.71 -7.14
C TYR A 46 6.76 16.34 -7.27
N ASN A 47 7.58 15.29 -7.48
CA ASN A 47 7.08 13.94 -7.57
C ASN A 47 6.62 13.44 -6.20
N LEU A 48 5.33 13.12 -6.09
CA LEU A 48 4.73 12.57 -4.87
C LEU A 48 4.72 11.03 -4.82
N ALA A 49 5.41 10.33 -5.74
CA ALA A 49 5.55 8.88 -5.70
C ALA A 49 6.47 8.40 -4.56
N PRO A 50 7.67 8.99 -4.34
CA PRO A 50 8.56 8.54 -3.27
C PRO A 50 7.92 8.62 -1.89
N ASN A 51 8.07 7.57 -1.08
CA ASN A 51 7.50 7.46 0.28
C ASN A 51 5.99 7.76 0.35
N ARG A 52 5.24 7.30 -0.67
CA ARG A 52 3.80 7.59 -0.78
C ARG A 52 3.00 7.00 0.36
N GLN A 53 3.28 5.75 0.75
CA GLN A 53 2.54 5.07 1.83
C GLN A 53 2.74 5.80 3.16
N THR A 54 3.99 6.17 3.46
CA THR A 54 4.31 6.95 4.65
C THR A 54 3.57 8.28 4.68
N ARG A 55 3.54 9.02 3.55
CA ARG A 55 2.77 10.28 3.48
C ARG A 55 1.27 10.09 3.63
N MET A 56 0.71 9.03 3.06
CA MET A 56 -0.73 8.76 3.18
C MET A 56 -1.15 8.42 4.61
N LEU A 57 -0.27 7.80 5.38
CA LEU A 57 -0.52 7.40 6.75
C LEU A 57 -0.11 8.44 7.78
N ALA A 58 0.85 9.32 7.47
CA ALA A 58 1.33 10.34 8.40
C ALA A 58 0.35 11.51 8.56
N ASN A 59 0.37 12.14 9.73
CA ASN A 59 -0.18 13.49 9.87
C ASN A 59 0.81 14.51 9.31
N LEU A 60 0.57 14.99 8.09
CA LEU A 60 1.46 15.89 7.38
C LEU A 60 1.54 17.30 7.99
N GLU A 61 0.57 17.70 8.81
CA GLU A 61 0.62 18.98 9.52
C GLU A 61 1.85 19.08 10.45
N LEU A 62 2.25 17.95 11.04
CA LEU A 62 3.45 17.88 11.90
C LEU A 62 4.74 18.26 11.17
N VAL A 63 4.74 18.20 9.86
CA VAL A 63 5.89 18.45 9.00
C VAL A 63 5.65 19.58 8.00
N HIS A 64 4.74 20.50 8.33
CA HIS A 64 4.37 21.63 7.47
C HIS A 64 3.90 21.23 6.08
N CYS A 65 3.14 20.14 6.01
CA CYS A 65 2.50 19.66 4.78
C CYS A 65 3.51 19.43 3.64
N TYR A 66 3.36 20.13 2.53
CA TYR A 66 4.22 20.02 1.36
C TYR A 66 5.36 21.05 1.33
N ASN A 67 5.45 21.92 2.34
CA ASN A 67 6.54 22.88 2.46
C ASN A 67 7.81 22.17 2.98
N THR A 68 8.60 21.60 2.08
CA THR A 68 9.82 20.86 2.40
C THR A 68 10.93 21.73 2.96
N SER A 69 10.90 23.06 2.73
CA SER A 69 11.90 24.00 3.23
C SER A 69 11.66 24.44 4.68
N ALA A 70 10.49 24.11 5.26
CA ALA A 70 10.11 24.56 6.60
C ALA A 70 10.91 23.88 7.73
N MET A 71 11.54 22.72 7.46
CA MET A 71 12.35 22.03 8.45
C MET A 71 13.47 21.20 7.82
N ASP A 72 14.40 20.76 8.68
CA ASP A 72 15.46 19.84 8.28
C ASP A 72 14.90 18.54 7.69
N PRO A 73 15.39 18.06 6.53
CA PRO A 73 14.87 16.87 5.85
C PRO A 73 14.89 15.62 6.72
N GLY A 74 15.96 15.37 7.47
CA GLY A 74 16.08 14.20 8.32
C GLY A 74 15.07 14.23 9.49
N LYS A 75 14.85 15.41 10.07
CA LYS A 75 13.82 15.61 11.10
C LYS A 75 12.42 15.42 10.53
N ARG A 76 12.17 15.93 9.32
CA ARG A 76 10.91 15.76 8.60
C ARG A 76 10.59 14.30 8.39
N ASP A 77 11.53 13.54 7.84
CA ASP A 77 11.38 12.11 7.57
C ASP A 77 11.09 11.31 8.83
N LEU A 78 11.83 11.59 9.91
CA LEU A 78 11.62 10.93 11.19
C LEU A 78 10.22 11.19 11.76
N LEU A 79 9.74 12.43 11.70
CA LEU A 79 8.40 12.79 12.19
C LEU A 79 7.30 12.14 11.34
N MET A 80 7.45 12.14 10.01
CA MET A 80 6.49 11.47 9.11
C MET A 80 6.43 9.97 9.38
N LEU A 81 7.58 9.30 9.45
CA LEU A 81 7.63 7.87 9.68
C LEU A 81 7.03 7.47 11.02
N ASN A 82 7.38 8.19 12.09
CA ASN A 82 6.83 7.92 13.42
C ASN A 82 5.31 8.15 13.46
N SER A 83 4.83 9.21 12.83
CA SER A 83 3.39 9.47 12.72
C SER A 83 2.67 8.38 11.92
N ALA A 84 3.24 7.94 10.79
CA ALA A 84 2.67 6.86 9.98
C ALA A 84 2.62 5.54 10.76
N LYS A 85 3.70 5.17 11.45
CA LYS A 85 3.75 3.96 12.30
C LYS A 85 2.71 4.02 13.43
N ALA A 86 2.57 5.16 14.09
CA ALA A 86 1.58 5.35 15.15
C ALA A 86 0.14 5.22 14.61
N ASN A 87 -0.15 5.83 13.46
CA ASN A 87 -1.46 5.74 12.85
C ASN A 87 -1.77 4.31 12.38
N LEU A 88 -0.81 3.62 11.76
CA LEU A 88 -0.96 2.21 11.37
C LEU A 88 -1.23 1.32 12.59
N ALA A 89 -0.50 1.52 13.68
CA ALA A 89 -0.68 0.76 14.92
C ALA A 89 -2.06 0.98 15.55
N ASN A 90 -2.65 2.16 15.35
CA ASN A 90 -3.98 2.50 15.85
C ASN A 90 -5.13 2.08 14.93
N MET A 91 -4.86 1.59 13.71
CA MET A 91 -5.90 1.03 12.86
C MET A 91 -6.47 -0.26 13.46
N ALA A 92 -7.78 -0.39 13.43
CA ALA A 92 -8.44 -1.63 13.86
C ALA A 92 -7.93 -2.82 13.03
N PHE A 93 -7.75 -2.62 11.72
CA PHE A 93 -7.25 -3.61 10.79
C PHE A 93 -6.38 -2.98 9.71
N PHE A 94 -5.39 -3.70 9.26
CA PHE A 94 -4.70 -3.57 7.98
C PHE A 94 -4.22 -4.97 7.56
N GLY A 95 -4.04 -5.19 6.26
CA GLY A 95 -3.53 -6.44 5.69
C GLY A 95 -2.32 -6.18 4.80
N LEU A 96 -1.58 -7.24 4.52
CA LEU A 96 -0.48 -7.27 3.55
C LEU A 96 -0.86 -8.20 2.39
N THR A 97 -0.59 -7.77 1.17
CA THR A 97 -0.98 -8.50 -0.04
C THR A 97 -0.25 -9.84 -0.21
N GLU A 98 0.91 -9.98 0.38
CA GLU A 98 1.70 -11.21 0.41
C GLU A 98 1.36 -12.13 1.60
N GLU A 99 0.49 -11.72 2.50
CA GLU A 99 0.05 -12.45 3.68
C GLU A 99 -1.49 -12.51 3.72
N GLN A 100 -2.12 -13.01 2.62
CA GLN A 100 -3.57 -12.98 2.45
C GLN A 100 -4.30 -13.78 3.54
N GLU A 101 -3.86 -15.01 3.81
CA GLU A 101 -4.46 -15.88 4.83
C GLU A 101 -4.44 -15.24 6.22
N LYS A 102 -3.28 -14.74 6.66
CA LYS A 102 -3.18 -14.05 7.95
C LYS A 102 -4.00 -12.77 7.98
N SER A 103 -4.01 -12.04 6.87
CA SER A 103 -4.79 -10.80 6.74
C SER A 103 -6.28 -11.10 6.83
N GLN A 104 -6.76 -12.14 6.16
CA GLN A 104 -8.14 -12.58 6.24
C GLN A 104 -8.52 -12.99 7.66
N TYR A 105 -7.75 -13.88 8.29
CA TYR A 105 -8.00 -14.34 9.65
C TYR A 105 -8.08 -13.16 10.64
N ILE A 106 -7.11 -12.24 10.62
CA ILE A 106 -7.10 -11.05 11.47
C ILE A 106 -8.34 -10.18 11.22
N PHE A 107 -8.75 -10.03 9.95
CA PHE A 107 -9.94 -9.26 9.59
C PHE A 107 -11.20 -9.89 10.18
N GLU A 108 -11.37 -11.19 9.98
CA GLU A 108 -12.52 -11.94 10.44
C GLU A 108 -12.67 -11.90 11.96
N GLU A 109 -11.56 -12.10 12.68
CA GLU A 109 -11.55 -12.01 14.15
C GLU A 109 -11.78 -10.57 14.65
N THR A 110 -11.16 -9.56 13.99
CA THR A 110 -11.31 -8.16 14.41
C THR A 110 -12.76 -7.67 14.29
N PHE A 111 -13.46 -8.08 13.24
CA PHE A 111 -14.81 -7.58 12.94
C PHE A 111 -15.93 -8.59 13.24
N ASN A 112 -15.59 -9.78 13.75
CA ASN A 112 -16.50 -10.90 13.99
C ASN A 112 -17.33 -11.21 12.73
N LEU A 113 -16.64 -11.35 11.62
CA LEU A 113 -17.19 -11.67 10.30
C LEU A 113 -16.57 -12.97 9.79
N ARG A 114 -17.20 -13.59 8.79
CA ARG A 114 -16.62 -14.71 8.05
C ARG A 114 -16.86 -14.46 6.58
N PHE A 115 -15.80 -14.60 5.78
CA PHE A 115 -15.93 -14.56 4.33
C PHE A 115 -16.54 -15.87 3.84
N LYS A 116 -17.34 -15.80 2.82
CA LYS A 116 -17.90 -16.99 2.16
C LYS A 116 -16.82 -17.73 1.36
N ASN A 117 -15.87 -16.98 0.81
CA ASN A 117 -14.75 -17.50 0.04
C ASN A 117 -13.46 -16.90 0.59
N ASP A 118 -12.39 -17.68 0.54
CA ASP A 118 -11.08 -17.27 1.02
C ASP A 118 -10.38 -16.26 0.09
N PHE A 119 -9.42 -15.55 0.66
CA PHE A 119 -8.55 -14.68 -0.12
C PHE A 119 -7.49 -15.52 -0.84
N ASP A 120 -7.56 -15.58 -2.16
CA ASP A 120 -6.56 -16.29 -2.96
C ASP A 120 -5.22 -15.58 -2.91
N GLN A 121 -4.20 -16.31 -2.47
CA GLN A 121 -2.81 -15.88 -2.59
C GLN A 121 -2.32 -16.19 -4.01
N LEU A 122 -2.51 -15.22 -4.92
CA LEU A 122 -2.02 -15.39 -6.29
C LEU A 122 -0.49 -15.49 -6.33
N ASN A 123 0.00 -16.44 -7.11
CA ASN A 123 1.42 -16.54 -7.39
C ASN A 123 1.92 -15.30 -8.15
N ARG A 124 3.18 -14.90 -7.91
CA ARG A 124 3.79 -13.73 -8.56
C ARG A 124 3.66 -13.73 -10.08
N ASN A 125 3.66 -14.91 -10.71
CA ASN A 125 3.52 -15.06 -12.16
C ASN A 125 2.08 -14.84 -12.67
N GLU A 126 1.10 -14.90 -11.80
CA GLU A 126 -0.33 -14.72 -12.10
C GLU A 126 -0.78 -13.27 -11.87
N THR A 127 0.04 -12.47 -11.19
CA THR A 127 -0.24 -11.05 -10.99
C THR A 127 0.22 -10.21 -12.17
N HIS A 128 -0.53 -9.15 -12.50
CA HIS A 128 -0.13 -8.20 -13.55
C HIS A 128 1.22 -7.53 -13.27
N SER A 129 1.64 -7.43 -12.01
CA SER A 129 2.94 -6.90 -11.62
C SER A 129 4.10 -7.80 -12.07
N GLY A 130 3.90 -9.12 -12.10
CA GLY A 130 4.91 -10.07 -12.58
C GLY A 130 5.21 -9.95 -14.07
N HIS A 131 4.24 -9.53 -14.89
CA HIS A 131 4.41 -9.35 -16.33
C HIS A 131 5.10 -8.04 -16.72
N SER A 132 5.15 -7.07 -15.84
CA SER A 132 5.76 -5.74 -16.10
C SER A 132 7.21 -5.62 -15.64
N GLU A 133 7.82 -6.66 -15.11
CA GLU A 133 9.25 -6.67 -14.72
C GLU A 133 10.15 -6.61 -15.96
N LYS A 134 10.25 -5.42 -16.57
CA LYS A 134 11.44 -5.10 -17.36
C LYS A 134 12.62 -5.11 -16.40
N LYS A 135 13.71 -5.79 -16.80
CA LYS A 135 14.95 -5.78 -16.03
C LYS A 135 15.38 -4.32 -15.83
N VAL A 136 15.15 -3.82 -14.64
CA VAL A 136 15.59 -2.48 -14.22
C VAL A 136 17.07 -2.61 -13.83
N ASP A 137 17.89 -1.68 -14.27
CA ASP A 137 19.32 -1.61 -13.91
C ASP A 137 19.50 -1.55 -12.39
N ASP A 138 20.49 -2.25 -11.84
CA ASP A 138 20.71 -2.34 -10.39
C ASP A 138 20.96 -0.98 -9.74
N VAL A 139 21.60 -0.04 -10.48
CA VAL A 139 21.83 1.33 -9.99
C VAL A 139 20.52 2.10 -9.88
N VAL A 140 19.62 1.92 -10.86
CA VAL A 140 18.28 2.51 -10.84
C VAL A 140 17.46 1.91 -9.71
N MET A 141 17.54 0.60 -9.52
CA MET A 141 16.84 -0.10 -8.44
C MET A 141 17.29 0.37 -7.05
N GLU A 142 18.59 0.52 -6.84
CA GLU A 142 19.13 1.06 -5.58
C GLU A 142 18.66 2.49 -5.34
N ARG A 143 18.60 3.31 -6.39
CA ARG A 143 18.06 4.66 -6.29
C ARG A 143 16.58 4.67 -5.91
N ILE A 144 15.77 3.78 -6.50
CA ILE A 144 14.35 3.60 -6.13
C ILE A 144 14.22 3.24 -4.64
N ARG A 145 15.03 2.32 -4.14
CA ARG A 145 15.02 1.96 -2.71
C ARG A 145 15.34 3.15 -1.82
N ASN A 146 16.38 3.91 -2.17
CA ASN A 146 16.78 5.09 -1.40
C ASN A 146 15.69 6.17 -1.38
N LEU A 147 14.99 6.39 -2.49
CA LEU A 147 13.87 7.32 -2.58
C LEU A 147 12.65 6.87 -1.74
N ASN A 148 12.47 5.55 -1.57
CA ASN A 148 11.34 4.96 -0.86
C ASN A 148 11.74 4.37 0.51
N ARG A 149 12.83 4.82 1.11
CA ARG A 149 13.36 4.26 2.36
C ARG A 149 12.36 4.32 3.53
N LEU A 150 11.53 5.36 3.60
CA LEU A 150 10.53 5.47 4.67
C LEU A 150 9.38 4.46 4.46
N ASP A 151 9.00 4.21 3.22
CA ASP A 151 8.00 3.18 2.90
C ASP A 151 8.54 1.78 3.20
N ILE A 152 9.83 1.53 2.96
CA ILE A 152 10.49 0.27 3.32
C ILE A 152 10.48 0.09 4.84
N ASP A 153 10.89 1.12 5.60
CA ASP A 153 10.90 1.09 7.07
C ASP A 153 9.49 0.95 7.66
N LEU A 154 8.49 1.54 7.01
CA LEU A 154 7.09 1.41 7.40
C LEU A 154 6.55 0.00 7.10
N TYR A 155 6.92 -0.56 5.97
CA TYR A 155 6.53 -1.92 5.57
C TYR A 155 7.11 -2.99 6.51
N GLU A 156 8.40 -2.90 6.87
CA GLU A 156 8.99 -3.82 7.85
C GLU A 156 8.29 -3.70 9.22
N PHE A 157 7.96 -2.49 9.65
CA PHE A 157 7.14 -2.28 10.85
C PHE A 157 5.74 -2.91 10.72
N ALA A 158 5.11 -2.79 9.54
CA ALA A 158 3.80 -3.37 9.28
C ALA A 158 3.84 -4.90 9.35
N LYS A 159 4.87 -5.54 8.79
CA LYS A 159 5.07 -7.00 8.89
C LYS A 159 5.17 -7.47 10.34
N ASP A 160 6.04 -6.83 11.11
CA ASP A 160 6.21 -7.16 12.53
C ASP A 160 4.91 -6.96 13.33
N LEU A 161 4.15 -5.92 13.02
CA LEU A 161 2.88 -5.63 13.70
C LEU A 161 1.79 -6.62 13.31
N LEU A 162 1.71 -7.00 12.02
CA LEU A 162 0.75 -8.01 11.54
C LEU A 162 1.01 -9.35 12.22
N GLU A 163 2.27 -9.79 12.26
CA GLU A 163 2.66 -11.04 12.91
C GLU A 163 2.29 -11.06 14.40
N LYS A 164 2.58 -9.98 15.13
CA LYS A 164 2.20 -9.85 16.54
C LYS A 164 0.70 -9.91 16.77
N ARG A 165 -0.08 -9.28 15.88
CA ARG A 165 -1.55 -9.33 15.94
C ARG A 165 -2.07 -10.74 15.67
N PHE A 166 -1.52 -11.40 14.66
CA PHE A 166 -1.86 -12.77 14.30
C PHE A 166 -1.60 -13.74 15.45
N GLU A 167 -0.38 -13.73 16.01
CA GLU A 167 -0.02 -14.61 17.12
C GLU A 167 -0.86 -14.33 18.37
N HIS A 168 -1.18 -13.07 18.66
CA HIS A 168 -2.05 -12.72 19.80
C HIS A 168 -3.48 -13.26 19.64
N LEU A 169 -4.06 -13.15 18.44
CA LEU A 169 -5.39 -13.68 18.16
C LEU A 169 -5.40 -15.21 18.20
N LYS A 170 -4.39 -15.84 17.60
CA LYS A 170 -4.19 -17.29 17.61
C LYS A 170 -4.11 -17.88 19.02
N GLU A 171 -3.36 -17.22 19.93
CA GLU A 171 -3.25 -17.66 21.33
C GLU A 171 -4.57 -17.55 22.08
N SER A 172 -5.49 -16.69 21.66
CA SER A 172 -6.77 -16.46 22.30
C SER A 172 -7.94 -17.21 21.65
N ASP A 173 -7.74 -17.83 20.50
CA ASP A 173 -8.77 -18.57 19.75
C ASP A 173 -8.65 -20.08 19.99
N ASP A 174 -9.54 -20.61 20.84
CA ASP A 174 -9.62 -22.05 21.14
C ASP A 174 -10.00 -22.90 19.90
N SER A 175 -10.56 -22.28 18.86
CA SER A 175 -10.99 -22.91 17.61
C SER A 175 -10.05 -22.63 16.42
N PHE A 176 -8.91 -22.01 16.66
CA PHE A 176 -7.97 -21.57 15.61
C PHE A 176 -7.68 -22.64 14.55
N GLN A 177 -7.41 -23.89 14.96
CA GLN A 177 -7.10 -24.97 14.03
C GLN A 177 -8.28 -25.28 13.08
N GLN A 178 -9.51 -25.26 13.59
CA GLN A 178 -10.70 -25.47 12.77
C GLN A 178 -10.91 -24.31 11.82
N HIS A 179 -10.70 -23.09 12.30
CA HIS A 179 -10.87 -21.87 11.53
C HIS A 179 -9.87 -21.78 10.36
N ILE A 180 -8.58 -22.04 10.60
CA ILE A 180 -7.57 -22.07 9.55
C ILE A 180 -7.81 -23.21 8.57
N GLU A 181 -8.22 -24.41 9.04
CA GLU A 181 -8.56 -25.52 8.16
C GLU A 181 -9.82 -25.25 7.30
N GLU A 182 -10.74 -24.43 7.76
CA GLU A 182 -11.89 -23.97 6.98
C GLU A 182 -11.42 -22.98 5.90
N VAL A 183 -10.54 -22.03 6.25
CA VAL A 183 -9.91 -21.07 5.32
C VAL A 183 -9.11 -21.83 4.26
N GLU A 184 -8.34 -22.87 4.58
CA GLU A 184 -7.58 -23.66 3.61
C GLU A 184 -8.42 -24.56 2.69
N LYS A 185 -9.61 -25.01 3.13
CA LYS A 185 -10.45 -25.96 2.37
C LYS A 185 -11.33 -25.35 1.30
N GLU A 186 -11.71 -24.09 1.47
CA GLU A 186 -12.60 -23.38 0.54
C GLU A 186 -11.87 -22.71 -0.63
N SER A 187 -10.54 -22.81 -0.68
CA SER A 187 -9.70 -22.16 -1.71
C SER A 187 -9.76 -22.77 -3.13
N VAL A 188 -10.71 -23.66 -3.39
CA VAL A 188 -10.96 -24.22 -4.73
C VAL A 188 -12.21 -23.58 -5.35
N PHE A 189 -12.15 -22.27 -5.54
CA PHE A 189 -13.14 -21.58 -6.38
C PHE A 189 -12.73 -21.70 -7.85
N SER A 190 -13.56 -22.36 -8.66
CA SER A 190 -13.41 -22.37 -10.09
C SER A 190 -14.35 -21.32 -10.72
N TRP A 191 -13.85 -20.57 -11.70
CA TRP A 191 -14.69 -19.66 -12.50
C TRP A 191 -15.78 -20.40 -13.27
N ASP A 192 -15.61 -21.71 -13.47
CA ASP A 192 -16.60 -22.58 -14.10
C ASP A 192 -17.88 -22.71 -13.25
N ASP A 193 -17.80 -22.52 -11.93
CA ASP A 193 -18.94 -22.58 -11.02
C ASP A 193 -19.91 -21.38 -11.16
N ILE A 194 -19.45 -20.26 -11.76
CA ILE A 194 -20.30 -19.06 -11.97
C ILE A 194 -21.16 -19.21 -13.23
N GLU A 195 -20.69 -19.90 -14.25
CA GLU A 195 -21.44 -20.08 -15.52
C GLU A 195 -22.69 -20.95 -15.30
N ASP A 196 -22.68 -21.87 -14.36
CA ASP A 196 -23.81 -22.75 -14.05
C ASP A 196 -24.96 -22.01 -13.32
N GLU A 197 -24.68 -20.96 -12.52
CA GLU A 197 -25.72 -20.18 -11.85
C GLU A 197 -26.48 -19.24 -12.80
N GLU A 198 -25.87 -18.77 -13.91
CA GLU A 198 -26.56 -17.91 -14.90
C GLU A 198 -27.52 -18.69 -15.80
N GLU A 199 -27.36 -20.00 -15.97
CA GLU A 199 -28.30 -20.82 -16.76
C GLU A 199 -29.60 -21.16 -15.99
N GLU A 200 -29.60 -21.14 -14.63
CA GLU A 200 -30.78 -21.42 -13.84
C GLU A 200 -31.82 -20.27 -13.79
N TYR A 201 -31.42 -19.05 -14.21
CA TYR A 201 -32.30 -17.85 -14.25
C TYR A 201 -32.78 -17.47 -15.65
N ARG A 202 -32.63 -18.32 -16.67
CA ARG A 202 -33.18 -18.15 -18.01
C ARG A 202 -34.34 -19.11 -18.27
#